data_1c52269f3417c11b43e44a629b97e5f1
#
_entry.id   1c52269f3417c11b43e44a629b97e5f1
#
_cell.length_a   1.000
_cell.length_b   1.000
_cell.length_c   1.000
_cell.angle_alpha   90.00
_cell.angle_beta   90.00
_cell.angle_gamma   90.00
#
_symmetry.space_group_name_H-M   'P 1'
#
loop_
_entity.id
_entity.type
_entity.pdbx_description
1 polymer ?
#
loop_
_entity_poly.entity_id
_entity_poly.type
_entity_poly.pdbx_seq_one_letter_code
_entity_poly.pdbx_strand_id
1 'polypeptide(L)'
;MLHGDGEPLLIYYEDAASRFCYVVMKSDIAASGLFGEQLSADTWYDLETPYGYGGPLSDHNIPKDSQIQFLKELQHYCRENRIVSQFVRFHPLLLNHELLPYVIETRYLRDTIFMDTTNPDLIMKNMDSKNRNMVRKAIKNDVTIVRKDITD
;
A
#
# COMPACT_ATOMS: atom_id res chain seq x y z
N MET A 1 -14.12 -9.57 8.28
CA MET A 1 -13.30 -8.74 7.37
C MET A 1 -13.73 -7.30 7.58
N LEU A 2 -12.81 -6.39 7.91
CA LEU A 2 -13.16 -5.01 8.25
C LEU A 2 -13.56 -4.15 7.03
N HIS A 3 -13.21 -4.55 5.80
CA HIS A 3 -13.45 -3.73 4.60
C HIS A 3 -13.93 -4.50 3.35
N GLY A 4 -14.08 -5.81 3.38
CA GLY A 4 -14.48 -6.57 2.17
C GLY A 4 -13.44 -6.55 1.03
N ASP A 5 -12.18 -6.33 1.35
CA ASP A 5 -11.11 -5.97 0.41
C ASP A 5 -10.55 -7.17 -0.39
N GLY A 6 -11.29 -8.27 -0.50
CA GLY A 6 -10.87 -9.43 -1.27
C GLY A 6 -10.04 -10.46 -0.49
N GLU A 7 -9.36 -11.34 -1.22
CA GLU A 7 -8.52 -12.42 -0.70
C GLU A 7 -7.06 -11.95 -0.57
N PRO A 8 -6.42 -12.05 0.62
CA PRO A 8 -5.02 -11.69 0.78
C PRO A 8 -4.12 -12.72 0.12
N LEU A 9 -3.19 -12.27 -0.72
CA LEU A 9 -2.16 -13.08 -1.35
C LEU A 9 -0.78 -12.54 -1.01
N LEU A 10 0.16 -13.45 -0.71
CA LEU A 10 1.58 -13.15 -0.63
C LEU A 10 2.22 -13.49 -1.97
N ILE A 11 2.74 -12.49 -2.66
CA ILE A 11 3.63 -12.69 -3.81
C ILE A 11 5.03 -12.82 -3.26
N TYR A 12 5.66 -13.96 -3.50
CA TYR A 12 7.04 -14.23 -3.13
C TYR A 12 7.81 -14.68 -4.36
N TYR A 13 8.97 -14.09 -4.58
CA TYR A 13 9.88 -14.45 -5.65
C TYR A 13 11.27 -14.70 -5.09
N GLU A 14 11.93 -15.75 -5.59
CA GLU A 14 13.30 -16.09 -5.26
C GLU A 14 13.99 -16.72 -6.46
N ASP A 15 15.19 -16.25 -6.76
CA ASP A 15 16.14 -16.86 -7.69
C ASP A 15 17.54 -16.90 -7.05
N ALA A 16 18.56 -17.26 -7.83
CA ALA A 16 19.94 -17.33 -7.34
C ALA A 16 20.53 -15.97 -6.93
N ALA A 17 19.96 -14.87 -7.38
CA ALA A 17 20.51 -13.52 -7.24
C ALA A 17 19.64 -12.61 -6.36
N SER A 18 18.38 -12.94 -6.14
CA SER A 18 17.47 -12.06 -5.40
C SER A 18 16.27 -12.81 -4.79
N ARG A 19 15.73 -12.21 -3.73
CA ARG A 19 14.44 -12.59 -3.17
C ARG A 19 13.71 -11.34 -2.71
N PHE A 20 12.41 -11.34 -2.90
CA PHE A 20 11.54 -10.26 -2.43
C PHE A 20 10.10 -10.76 -2.29
N CYS A 21 9.32 -10.04 -1.56
CA CYS A 21 7.91 -10.33 -1.40
C CYS A 21 7.07 -9.06 -1.24
N TYR A 22 5.79 -9.18 -1.49
CA TYR A 22 4.79 -8.17 -1.13
C TYR A 22 3.40 -8.78 -1.02
N VAL A 23 2.57 -8.14 -0.23
CA VAL A 23 1.18 -8.55 -0.02
C VAL A 23 0.27 -7.76 -0.95
N VAL A 24 -0.69 -8.45 -1.55
CA VAL A 24 -1.78 -7.86 -2.33
C VAL A 24 -3.11 -8.47 -1.92
N MET A 25 -4.18 -7.76 -2.20
CA MET A 25 -5.55 -8.25 -2.12
C MET A 25 -6.03 -8.59 -3.52
N LYS A 26 -6.54 -9.80 -3.72
CA LYS A 26 -7.19 -10.23 -4.95
C LYS A 26 -8.68 -9.97 -4.82
N SER A 27 -9.23 -9.11 -5.66
CA SER A 27 -10.63 -8.68 -5.62
C SER A 27 -11.36 -9.05 -6.90
N ASP A 28 -12.62 -9.48 -6.77
CA ASP A 28 -13.51 -9.67 -7.92
C ASP A 28 -13.93 -8.30 -8.47
N ILE A 29 -13.62 -8.05 -9.73
CA ILE A 29 -13.94 -6.77 -10.39
C ILE A 29 -15.45 -6.53 -10.44
N ALA A 30 -16.25 -7.58 -10.60
CA ALA A 30 -17.71 -7.47 -10.60
C ALA A 30 -18.25 -6.96 -9.24
N ALA A 31 -17.60 -7.32 -8.12
CA ALA A 31 -17.99 -6.88 -6.79
C ALA A 31 -17.83 -5.36 -6.55
N SER A 32 -17.06 -4.66 -7.41
CA SER A 32 -16.90 -3.20 -7.33
C SER A 32 -18.20 -2.42 -7.60
N GLY A 33 -19.17 -3.04 -8.26
CA GLY A 33 -20.43 -2.42 -8.70
C GLY A 33 -20.27 -1.42 -9.86
N LEU A 34 -19.05 -1.20 -10.35
CA LEU A 34 -18.78 -0.24 -11.44
C LEU A 34 -19.31 -0.71 -12.80
N PHE A 35 -19.42 -2.02 -12.99
CA PHE A 35 -19.80 -2.63 -14.25
C PHE A 35 -21.25 -3.14 -14.29
N GLY A 36 -21.98 -3.02 -13.16
CA GLY A 36 -23.35 -3.50 -13.06
C GLY A 36 -23.48 -4.98 -13.45
N GLU A 37 -24.46 -5.29 -14.30
CA GLU A 37 -24.71 -6.66 -14.79
C GLU A 37 -23.83 -7.07 -15.99
N GLN A 38 -22.91 -6.20 -16.44
CA GLN A 38 -22.05 -6.48 -17.60
C GLN A 38 -20.96 -7.50 -17.29
N LEU A 39 -20.64 -7.71 -16.02
CA LEU A 39 -19.61 -8.61 -15.56
C LEU A 39 -20.20 -9.60 -14.55
N SER A 40 -20.06 -10.90 -14.87
CA SER A 40 -20.46 -11.95 -13.95
C SER A 40 -19.45 -12.06 -12.81
N ALA A 41 -19.95 -12.34 -11.61
CA ALA A 41 -19.10 -12.62 -10.45
C ALA A 41 -18.10 -13.75 -10.74
N ASP A 42 -16.96 -13.71 -10.06
CA ASP A 42 -15.88 -14.70 -10.13
C ASP A 42 -15.31 -14.93 -11.54
N THR A 43 -15.40 -13.91 -12.41
CA THR A 43 -14.92 -14.00 -13.78
C THR A 43 -13.54 -13.36 -13.94
N TRP A 44 -13.35 -12.15 -13.45
CA TRP A 44 -12.13 -11.37 -13.59
C TRP A 44 -11.74 -10.73 -12.28
N TYR A 45 -10.45 -10.67 -12.03
CA TYR A 45 -9.88 -10.16 -10.79
C TYR A 45 -8.87 -9.06 -11.05
N ASP A 46 -8.68 -8.21 -10.05
CA ASP A 46 -7.53 -7.32 -9.93
C ASP A 46 -6.75 -7.58 -8.64
N LEU A 47 -5.55 -7.06 -8.61
CA LEU A 47 -4.70 -7.04 -7.43
C LEU A 47 -4.50 -5.61 -6.98
N GLU A 48 -4.64 -5.37 -5.68
CA GLU A 48 -4.33 -4.07 -5.09
C GLU A 48 -3.57 -4.22 -3.78
N THR A 49 -2.83 -3.21 -3.39
CA THR A 49 -2.23 -3.20 -2.05
C THR A 49 -3.33 -3.15 -1.00
N PRO A 50 -3.15 -3.83 0.15
CA PRO A 50 -4.02 -3.67 1.31
C PRO A 50 -4.22 -2.20 1.67
N TYR A 51 -5.29 -1.88 2.38
CA TYR A 51 -5.55 -0.52 2.84
C TYR A 51 -4.31 0.10 3.50
N GLY A 52 -3.93 1.28 3.03
CA GLY A 52 -2.72 1.97 3.45
C GLY A 52 -1.65 1.96 2.36
N TYR A 53 -0.54 1.36 2.65
CA TYR A 53 0.62 1.30 1.79
C TYR A 53 1.19 -0.12 1.74
N GLY A 54 1.85 -0.45 0.62
CA GLY A 54 2.49 -1.75 0.42
C GLY A 54 3.59 -1.66 -0.63
N GLY A 55 3.67 -2.67 -1.45
CA GLY A 55 4.70 -2.83 -2.48
C GLY A 55 5.82 -3.75 -2.03
N PRO A 56 6.82 -3.97 -2.90
CA PRO A 56 7.85 -4.95 -2.67
C PRO A 56 8.76 -4.59 -1.49
N LEU A 57 9.18 -5.62 -0.78
CA LEU A 57 10.20 -5.57 0.26
C LEU A 57 11.32 -6.53 -0.12
N SER A 58 12.54 -6.05 -0.11
CA SER A 58 13.76 -6.82 -0.34
C SER A 58 14.86 -6.35 0.60
N ASP A 59 15.78 -7.21 0.93
CA ASP A 59 16.96 -6.87 1.73
C ASP A 59 18.11 -6.28 0.90
N HIS A 60 17.99 -6.29 -0.42
CA HIS A 60 18.99 -5.76 -1.36
C HIS A 60 18.35 -5.34 -2.70
N ASN A 61 19.15 -4.70 -3.54
CA ASN A 61 18.71 -4.32 -4.89
C ASN A 61 18.45 -5.57 -5.74
N ILE A 62 17.36 -5.55 -6.51
CA ILE A 62 16.94 -6.65 -7.35
C ILE A 62 17.54 -6.47 -8.75
N PRO A 63 18.39 -7.38 -9.24
CA PRO A 63 18.99 -7.29 -10.57
C PRO A 63 17.92 -7.21 -11.67
N LYS A 64 18.26 -6.51 -12.74
CA LYS A 64 17.33 -6.34 -13.89
C LYS A 64 16.84 -7.66 -14.47
N ASP A 65 17.72 -8.65 -14.59
CA ASP A 65 17.37 -9.96 -15.17
C ASP A 65 16.38 -10.70 -14.28
N SER A 66 16.55 -10.65 -12.96
CA SER A 66 15.60 -11.19 -11.98
C SER A 66 14.23 -10.49 -12.07
N GLN A 67 14.23 -9.17 -12.24
CA GLN A 67 12.98 -8.42 -12.44
C GLN A 67 12.25 -8.84 -13.72
N ILE A 68 12.99 -9.00 -14.83
CA ILE A 68 12.40 -9.44 -16.11
C ILE A 68 11.85 -10.86 -16.01
N GLN A 69 12.56 -11.76 -15.34
CA GLN A 69 12.08 -13.11 -15.12
C GLN A 69 10.83 -13.13 -14.25
N PHE A 70 10.85 -12.41 -13.13
CA PHE A 70 9.67 -12.23 -12.28
C PHE A 70 8.46 -11.70 -13.07
N LEU A 71 8.66 -10.69 -13.92
CA LEU A 71 7.57 -10.14 -14.74
C LEU A 71 6.92 -11.21 -15.63
N LYS A 72 7.71 -12.08 -16.25
CA LYS A 72 7.19 -13.18 -17.08
C LYS A 72 6.36 -14.16 -16.27
N GLU A 73 6.85 -14.53 -15.09
CA GLU A 73 6.16 -15.47 -14.19
C GLU A 73 4.88 -14.85 -13.63
N LEU A 74 4.94 -13.59 -13.21
CA LEU A 74 3.76 -12.85 -12.74
C LEU A 74 2.70 -12.73 -13.84
N GLN A 75 3.10 -12.40 -15.07
CA GLN A 75 2.17 -12.31 -16.20
C GLN A 75 1.54 -13.67 -16.53
N HIS A 76 2.28 -14.76 -16.42
CA HIS A 76 1.76 -16.10 -16.59
C HIS A 76 0.73 -16.42 -15.51
N TYR A 77 1.08 -16.21 -14.24
CA TYR A 77 0.17 -16.40 -13.10
C TYR A 77 -1.11 -15.56 -13.25
N CYS A 78 -0.98 -14.29 -13.63
CA CYS A 78 -2.14 -13.41 -13.81
C CYS A 78 -3.09 -13.92 -14.90
N ARG A 79 -2.56 -14.41 -16.03
CA ARG A 79 -3.39 -14.98 -17.12
C ARG A 79 -4.13 -16.24 -16.68
N GLU A 80 -3.44 -17.16 -15.99
CA GLU A 80 -4.06 -18.40 -15.51
C GLU A 80 -5.12 -18.14 -14.43
N ASN A 81 -4.94 -17.09 -13.63
CA ASN A 81 -5.84 -16.73 -12.54
C ASN A 81 -6.85 -15.62 -12.90
N ARG A 82 -6.94 -15.26 -14.20
CA ARG A 82 -7.87 -14.24 -14.72
C ARG A 82 -7.72 -12.88 -14.05
N ILE A 83 -6.49 -12.51 -13.70
CA ILE A 83 -6.13 -11.22 -13.12
C ILE A 83 -5.77 -10.27 -14.25
N VAL A 84 -6.45 -9.15 -14.35
CA VAL A 84 -6.33 -8.20 -15.46
C VAL A 84 -5.50 -6.97 -15.15
N SER A 85 -5.41 -6.59 -13.87
CA SER A 85 -4.65 -5.42 -13.44
C SER A 85 -4.06 -5.59 -12.06
N GLN A 86 -3.04 -4.78 -11.78
CA GLN A 86 -2.47 -4.65 -10.44
C GLN A 86 -2.25 -3.18 -10.12
N PHE A 87 -2.73 -2.75 -8.97
CA PHE A 87 -2.48 -1.41 -8.42
C PHE A 87 -1.65 -1.51 -7.14
N VAL A 88 -0.50 -0.83 -7.13
CA VAL A 88 0.39 -0.80 -5.97
C VAL A 88 0.50 0.62 -5.44
N ARG A 89 0.07 0.83 -4.18
CA ARG A 89 0.31 2.07 -3.46
C ARG A 89 1.58 1.91 -2.64
N PHE A 90 2.67 2.46 -3.15
CA PHE A 90 3.99 2.36 -2.51
C PHE A 90 4.08 3.07 -1.18
N HIS A 91 4.95 2.56 -0.31
CA HIS A 91 5.18 3.16 0.99
C HIS A 91 6.02 4.44 0.86
N PRO A 92 5.56 5.60 1.35
CA PRO A 92 6.19 6.89 1.08
C PRO A 92 7.57 7.06 1.71
N LEU A 93 7.90 6.30 2.76
CA LEU A 93 9.18 6.40 3.46
C LEU A 93 10.19 5.31 3.07
N LEU A 94 9.74 4.21 2.46
CA LEU A 94 10.62 3.09 2.13
C LEU A 94 11.22 3.18 0.73
N LEU A 95 10.73 4.10 -0.11
CA LEU A 95 11.13 4.26 -1.52
C LEU A 95 11.08 2.93 -2.31
N ASN A 96 10.22 2.02 -1.88
CA ASN A 96 10.14 0.68 -2.44
C ASN A 96 9.58 0.62 -3.86
N HIS A 97 9.14 1.73 -4.42
CA HIS A 97 8.85 1.88 -5.84
C HIS A 97 10.11 1.78 -6.72
N GLU A 98 11.29 1.99 -6.15
CA GLU A 98 12.58 1.89 -6.84
C GLU A 98 13.08 0.44 -6.95
N LEU A 99 12.49 -0.51 -6.24
CA LEU A 99 12.94 -1.90 -6.24
C LEU A 99 12.63 -2.65 -7.54
N LEU A 100 11.53 -2.31 -8.20
CA LEU A 100 11.05 -3.00 -9.41
C LEU A 100 10.79 -2.06 -10.60
N PRO A 101 11.74 -1.19 -10.99
CA PRO A 101 11.51 -0.17 -12.03
C PRO A 101 11.28 -0.74 -13.43
N TYR A 102 11.64 -2.00 -13.67
CA TYR A 102 11.42 -2.68 -14.96
C TYR A 102 10.12 -3.47 -15.03
N VAL A 103 9.39 -3.54 -13.92
CA VAL A 103 8.16 -4.35 -13.79
C VAL A 103 6.94 -3.46 -13.57
N ILE A 104 7.08 -2.43 -12.75
CA ILE A 104 5.98 -1.58 -12.32
C ILE A 104 6.20 -0.17 -12.84
N GLU A 105 5.26 0.29 -13.67
CA GLU A 105 5.21 1.71 -14.05
C GLU A 105 4.75 2.54 -12.85
N THR A 106 5.59 3.48 -12.44
CA THR A 106 5.31 4.35 -11.30
C THR A 106 4.80 5.71 -11.73
N ARG A 107 3.76 6.20 -11.05
CA ARG A 107 3.23 7.53 -11.23
C ARG A 107 3.20 8.29 -9.92
N TYR A 108 3.85 9.45 -9.89
CA TYR A 108 3.72 10.37 -8.76
C TYR A 108 2.29 10.92 -8.69
N LEU A 109 1.67 10.84 -7.53
CA LEU A 109 0.31 11.35 -7.31
C LEU A 109 0.31 12.57 -6.38
N ARG A 110 0.99 12.47 -5.23
CA ARG A 110 1.05 13.51 -4.19
C ARG A 110 2.07 13.17 -3.11
N ASP A 111 2.44 14.17 -2.33
CA ASP A 111 3.24 14.01 -1.12
C ASP A 111 2.42 13.49 0.06
N THR A 112 3.10 12.81 0.95
CA THR A 112 2.59 12.43 2.27
C THR A 112 3.32 13.24 3.32
N ILE A 113 2.57 13.78 4.27
CA ILE A 113 3.15 14.50 5.41
C ILE A 113 3.34 13.51 6.55
N PHE A 114 4.56 13.45 7.09
CA PHE A 114 4.84 12.70 8.31
C PHE A 114 5.31 13.64 9.44
N MET A 115 5.18 13.18 10.67
CA MET A 115 5.60 13.91 11.84
C MET A 115 6.65 13.09 12.58
N ASP A 116 7.85 13.63 12.73
CA ASP A 116 8.87 13.05 13.60
C ASP A 116 8.48 13.30 15.07
N THR A 117 8.21 12.23 15.80
CA THR A 117 7.79 12.27 17.20
C THR A 117 8.94 11.99 18.18
N THR A 118 10.17 11.83 17.71
CA THR A 118 11.33 11.59 18.57
C THR A 118 11.70 12.80 19.43
N ASN A 119 11.35 14.00 18.97
CA ASN A 119 11.53 15.24 19.73
C ASN A 119 10.21 16.02 19.86
N PRO A 120 9.50 15.89 20.98
CA PRO A 120 8.21 16.55 21.20
C PRO A 120 8.25 18.08 21.08
N ASP A 121 9.37 18.73 21.43
CA ASP A 121 9.50 20.18 21.36
C ASP A 121 9.48 20.71 19.92
N LEU A 122 9.88 19.89 18.97
CA LEU A 122 9.86 20.22 17.55
C LEU A 122 8.49 20.02 16.91
N ILE A 123 7.61 19.21 17.48
CA ILE A 123 6.29 18.91 16.90
C ILE A 123 5.50 20.21 16.70
N MET A 124 5.34 20.98 17.76
CA MET A 124 4.62 22.26 17.71
C MET A 124 5.31 23.30 16.82
N LYS A 125 6.64 23.31 16.79
CA LYS A 125 7.42 24.24 15.96
C LYS A 125 7.27 23.95 14.47
N ASN A 126 7.30 22.69 14.08
CA ASN A 126 7.23 22.23 12.68
C ASN A 126 5.80 22.13 12.14
N MET A 127 4.81 22.16 13.03
CA MET A 127 3.41 22.12 12.66
C MET A 127 3.00 23.38 11.89
N ASP A 128 2.14 23.25 10.89
CA ASP A 128 1.51 24.36 10.20
C ASP A 128 0.79 25.31 11.18
N SER A 129 0.80 26.61 10.89
CA SER A 129 0.23 27.65 11.77
C SER A 129 -1.25 27.44 12.08
N LYS A 130 -2.03 26.98 11.09
CA LYS A 130 -3.45 26.66 11.26
C LYS A 130 -3.64 25.52 12.24
N ASN A 131 -2.87 24.46 12.11
CA ASN A 131 -2.94 23.29 12.98
C ASN A 131 -2.47 23.64 14.41
N ARG A 132 -1.40 24.43 14.58
CA ARG A 132 -1.00 24.97 15.91
C ARG A 132 -2.11 25.73 16.58
N ASN A 133 -2.81 26.57 15.83
CA ASN A 133 -3.92 27.35 16.37
C ASN A 133 -5.10 26.46 16.78
N MET A 134 -5.37 25.40 16.03
CA MET A 134 -6.40 24.42 16.41
C MET A 134 -6.05 23.67 17.69
N VAL A 135 -4.79 23.25 17.85
CA VAL A 135 -4.31 22.63 19.10
C VAL A 135 -4.45 23.59 20.29
N ARG A 136 -4.00 24.85 20.13
CA ARG A 136 -4.14 25.86 21.18
C ARG A 136 -5.61 26.13 21.55
N LYS A 137 -6.51 26.15 20.55
CA LYS A 137 -7.94 26.29 20.78
C LYS A 137 -8.50 25.11 21.55
N ALA A 138 -8.08 23.89 21.24
CA ALA A 138 -8.50 22.69 21.96
C ALA A 138 -8.08 22.77 23.45
N ILE A 139 -6.81 23.10 23.69
CA ILE A 139 -6.29 23.29 25.07
C ILE A 139 -7.09 24.38 25.83
N LYS A 140 -7.37 25.51 25.17
CA LYS A 140 -8.14 26.61 25.77
C LYS A 140 -9.59 26.22 26.12
N ASN A 141 -10.14 25.22 25.45
CA ASN A 141 -11.50 24.70 25.68
C ASN A 141 -11.47 23.42 26.54
N ASP A 142 -10.39 23.19 27.30
CA ASP A 142 -10.25 22.05 28.22
C ASP A 142 -10.45 20.68 27.57
N VAL A 143 -10.15 20.55 26.27
CA VAL A 143 -10.18 19.26 25.57
C VAL A 143 -9.02 18.41 26.08
N THR A 144 -9.32 17.26 26.65
CA THR A 144 -8.35 16.31 27.17
C THR A 144 -8.35 15.02 26.36
N ILE A 145 -7.18 14.40 26.25
CA ILE A 145 -7.01 13.07 25.63
C ILE A 145 -6.78 12.09 26.76
N VAL A 146 -7.64 11.06 26.82
CA VAL A 146 -7.53 9.99 27.82
C VAL A 146 -7.19 8.69 27.13
N ARG A 147 -6.09 8.05 27.54
CA ARG A 147 -5.80 6.67 27.15
C ARG A 147 -6.67 5.75 27.99
N LYS A 148 -7.50 4.93 27.31
CA LYS A 148 -8.24 3.84 27.94
C LYS A 148 -7.70 2.52 27.42
N ASP A 149 -7.41 1.59 28.32
CA ASP A 149 -7.19 0.22 27.92
C ASP A 149 -8.55 -0.40 27.55
N ILE A 150 -8.63 -1.05 26.41
CA ILE A 150 -9.80 -1.83 26.02
C ILE A 150 -9.71 -3.10 26.86
N THR A 151 -10.45 -3.11 27.97
CA THR A 151 -10.76 -4.37 28.66
C THR A 151 -11.99 -4.96 28.00
N ASP A 152 -11.86 -6.20 27.52
CA ASP A 152 -12.95 -7.00 26.92
C ASP A 152 -14.19 -7.03 27.81
#